data_c12afc29bb1acc4817be4aae5f93030c
#
_entry.id   c12afc29bb1acc4817be4aae5f93030c
#
_cell.length_a   1.000
_cell.length_b   1.000
_cell.length_c   1.000
_cell.angle_alpha   90.00
_cell.angle_beta   90.00
_cell.angle_gamma   90.00
#
_symmetry.space_group_name_H-M   'P 1'
#
loop_
_entity.id
_entity.type
_entity.pdbx_description
1 polymer ?
#
loop_
_entity_poly.entity_id
_entity_poly.type
_entity_poly.pdbx_seq_one_letter_code
_entity_poly.pdbx_strand_id
1 'polypeptide(L)'
;LLWGSADCALATLLCALAPNVEILILLRFLQGASGAAGVVLARAVLADRTSGRQAARLFSLMMAIQGVAPVAAPLAGGVVVELMGWRGVFGVLAGAAVLLWLLALLFVRESLPPDRRQAGGLGALLAAMMAVLRNRRFLGYCLAIGFGLGAMFAYIAGSPFILQDLYGPSAGWYSVASAANAVGITLLSAVSARLVGRVSPQALLCTGQLLMLGAAGAYLALAALGTGSLAGALVLFFVLVASLGLILGNATALATEQAPYAAGTAAVVIGAAEYLIGAMFAPLVGLGGTGTEVSLGLVMFAASAVAALAALWGGAGPRENRS
;
A
#
# COMPACT_ATOMS: atom_id res chain seq x y z
N LEU A 1 10.58 19.31 2.25
CA LEU A 1 9.47 18.87 3.11
C LEU A 1 8.37 19.94 3.16
N LEU A 2 8.68 21.18 3.56
CA LEU A 2 7.71 22.26 3.77
C LEU A 2 6.88 22.58 2.53
N TRP A 3 7.49 22.69 1.36
CA TRP A 3 6.79 22.93 0.10
C TRP A 3 5.85 21.77 -0.26
N GLY A 4 6.35 20.52 -0.22
CA GLY A 4 5.52 19.36 -0.56
C GLY A 4 4.34 19.17 0.41
N SER A 5 4.51 19.45 1.71
CA SER A 5 3.40 19.38 2.66
C SER A 5 2.40 20.55 2.51
N ALA A 6 2.87 21.75 2.14
CA ALA A 6 1.99 22.87 1.80
C ALA A 6 1.16 22.58 0.54
N ASP A 7 1.79 22.07 -0.52
CA ASP A 7 1.12 21.67 -1.76
C ASP A 7 0.10 20.56 -1.50
N CYS A 8 0.43 19.59 -0.64
CA CYS A 8 -0.51 18.54 -0.24
C CYS A 8 -1.73 19.10 0.51
N ALA A 9 -1.53 20.03 1.44
CA ALA A 9 -2.60 20.67 2.18
C ALA A 9 -3.50 21.51 1.26
N LEU A 10 -2.90 22.28 0.35
CA LEU A 10 -3.62 23.08 -0.64
C LEU A 10 -4.42 22.19 -1.61
N ALA A 11 -3.78 21.15 -2.17
CA ALA A 11 -4.46 20.23 -3.08
C ALA A 11 -5.63 19.51 -2.38
N THR A 12 -5.46 19.14 -1.10
CA THR A 12 -6.53 18.53 -0.30
C THR A 12 -7.70 19.46 -0.08
N LEU A 13 -7.43 20.72 0.22
CA LEU A 13 -8.47 21.75 0.37
C LEU A 13 -9.22 21.99 -0.94
N LEU A 14 -8.50 22.07 -2.06
CA LEU A 14 -9.10 22.22 -3.38
C LEU A 14 -9.95 21.01 -3.77
N CYS A 15 -9.60 19.79 -3.34
CA CYS A 15 -10.45 18.62 -3.53
C CYS A 15 -11.84 18.78 -2.88
N ALA A 16 -11.92 19.39 -1.69
CA ALA A 16 -13.19 19.66 -1.02
C ALA A 16 -14.08 20.63 -1.84
N LEU A 17 -13.45 21.52 -2.61
CA LEU A 17 -14.10 22.57 -3.41
C LEU A 17 -14.30 22.17 -4.88
N ALA A 18 -13.90 20.96 -5.28
CA ALA A 18 -13.95 20.53 -6.68
C ALA A 18 -15.38 20.61 -7.24
N PRO A 19 -15.60 21.32 -8.37
CA PRO A 19 -16.92 21.49 -8.95
C PRO A 19 -17.39 20.27 -9.75
N ASN A 20 -16.45 19.49 -10.30
CA ASN A 20 -16.71 18.29 -11.10
C ASN A 20 -15.67 17.21 -10.85
N VAL A 21 -15.93 16.00 -11.37
CA VAL A 21 -15.09 14.82 -11.17
C VAL A 21 -13.73 14.95 -11.86
N GLU A 22 -13.64 15.60 -12.98
CA GLU A 22 -12.41 15.76 -13.77
C GLU A 22 -11.38 16.62 -13.02
N ILE A 23 -11.84 17.75 -12.47
CA ILE A 23 -11.01 18.61 -11.60
C ILE A 23 -10.62 17.82 -10.33
N LEU A 24 -11.55 17.07 -9.74
CA LEU A 24 -11.26 16.25 -8.58
C LEU A 24 -10.15 15.23 -8.87
N ILE A 25 -10.18 14.54 -10.02
CA ILE A 25 -9.14 13.59 -10.42
C ILE A 25 -7.77 14.27 -10.53
N LEU A 26 -7.71 15.44 -11.18
CA LEU A 26 -6.46 16.20 -11.29
C LEU A 26 -5.92 16.62 -9.92
N LEU A 27 -6.78 17.14 -9.07
CA LEU A 27 -6.40 17.56 -7.71
C LEU A 27 -5.97 16.37 -6.84
N ARG A 28 -6.59 15.20 -6.98
CA ARG A 28 -6.17 13.96 -6.32
C ARG A 28 -4.81 13.48 -6.80
N PHE A 29 -4.50 13.64 -8.07
CA PHE A 29 -3.17 13.36 -8.60
C PHE A 29 -2.12 14.28 -7.96
N LEU A 30 -2.36 15.58 -7.91
CA LEU A 30 -1.46 16.56 -7.28
C LEU A 30 -1.31 16.29 -5.78
N GLN A 31 -2.40 15.99 -5.08
CA GLN A 31 -2.42 15.62 -3.67
C GLN A 31 -1.55 14.36 -3.42
N GLY A 32 -1.71 13.32 -4.27
CA GLY A 32 -0.94 12.10 -4.16
C GLY A 32 0.55 12.30 -4.40
N ALA A 33 0.92 13.06 -5.44
CA ALA A 33 2.29 13.37 -5.77
C ALA A 33 3.01 14.15 -4.65
N SER A 34 2.36 15.19 -4.11
CA SER A 34 2.90 15.98 -3.00
C SER A 34 2.93 15.21 -1.68
N GLY A 35 1.92 14.36 -1.40
CA GLY A 35 1.87 13.51 -0.22
C GLY A 35 2.98 12.44 -0.21
N ALA A 36 3.26 11.82 -1.36
CA ALA A 36 4.34 10.85 -1.51
C ALA A 36 5.71 11.47 -1.17
N ALA A 37 5.97 12.69 -1.64
CA ALA A 37 7.18 13.44 -1.29
C ALA A 37 7.30 13.63 0.23
N GLY A 38 6.20 13.92 0.93
CA GLY A 38 6.17 14.07 2.38
C GLY A 38 6.62 12.81 3.13
N VAL A 39 6.11 11.64 2.72
CA VAL A 39 6.46 10.35 3.35
C VAL A 39 7.94 10.01 3.14
N VAL A 40 8.43 10.17 1.91
CA VAL A 40 9.85 9.88 1.58
C VAL A 40 10.79 10.80 2.37
N LEU A 41 10.50 12.11 2.40
CA LEU A 41 11.32 13.08 3.11
C LEU A 41 11.25 12.88 4.63
N ALA A 42 10.12 12.49 5.21
CA ALA A 42 10.02 12.18 6.63
C ALA A 42 10.92 10.99 7.01
N ARG A 43 10.96 9.94 6.19
CA ARG A 43 11.87 8.80 6.38
C ARG A 43 13.33 9.22 6.29
N ALA A 44 13.67 10.07 5.30
CA ALA A 44 15.04 10.59 5.14
C ALA A 44 15.48 11.41 6.35
N VAL A 45 14.67 12.37 6.80
CA VAL A 45 14.96 13.19 7.99
C VAL A 45 15.13 12.32 9.24
N LEU A 46 14.32 11.27 9.38
CA LEU A 46 14.45 10.33 10.49
C LEU A 46 15.80 9.59 10.45
N ALA A 47 16.18 9.09 9.26
CA ALA A 47 17.44 8.40 9.05
C ALA A 47 18.65 9.31 9.28
N ASP A 48 18.58 10.60 8.88
CA ASP A 48 19.66 11.57 9.04
C ASP A 48 19.87 12.00 10.50
N ARG A 49 18.79 12.05 11.28
CA ARG A 49 18.84 12.57 12.66
C ARG A 49 18.99 11.50 13.72
N THR A 50 18.84 10.23 13.37
CA THR A 50 18.85 9.16 14.37
C THR A 50 19.72 8.00 13.89
N SER A 51 20.32 7.29 14.83
CA SER A 51 21.17 6.13 14.56
C SER A 51 20.95 5.03 15.61
N GLY A 52 21.35 3.83 15.26
CA GLY A 52 21.33 2.68 16.17
C GLY A 52 19.94 2.41 16.77
N ARG A 53 19.88 2.25 18.08
CA ARG A 53 18.68 1.85 18.83
C ARG A 53 17.54 2.87 18.75
N GLN A 54 17.87 4.17 18.68
CA GLN A 54 16.89 5.25 18.56
C GLN A 54 16.22 5.25 17.20
N ALA A 55 16.98 5.07 16.12
CA ALA A 55 16.45 4.94 14.77
C ALA A 55 15.48 3.76 14.68
N ALA A 56 15.89 2.58 15.18
CA ALA A 56 15.04 1.39 15.19
C ALA A 56 13.71 1.63 15.92
N ARG A 57 13.75 2.30 17.08
CA ARG A 57 12.52 2.63 17.83
C ARG A 57 11.57 3.55 17.07
N LEU A 58 12.11 4.61 16.45
CA LEU A 58 11.28 5.58 15.72
C LEU A 58 10.73 5.02 14.41
N PHE A 59 11.51 4.21 13.68
CA PHE A 59 11.00 3.49 12.52
C PHE A 59 9.90 2.48 12.90
N SER A 60 10.07 1.75 14.02
CA SER A 60 9.04 0.84 14.52
C SER A 60 7.74 1.59 14.90
N LEU A 61 7.87 2.78 15.53
CA LEU A 61 6.71 3.61 15.83
C LEU A 61 6.00 4.10 14.57
N MET A 62 6.78 4.51 13.56
CA MET A 62 6.22 4.92 12.27
C MET A 62 5.48 3.77 11.59
N MET A 63 6.02 2.55 11.62
CA MET A 63 5.35 1.37 11.09
C MET A 63 4.08 1.03 11.87
N ALA A 64 4.09 1.18 13.21
CA ALA A 64 2.90 0.97 14.03
C ALA A 64 1.78 1.96 13.66
N ILE A 65 2.10 3.24 13.47
CA ILE A 65 1.14 4.26 13.03
C ILE A 65 0.58 3.92 11.64
N GLN A 66 1.44 3.52 10.70
CA GLN A 66 1.01 3.10 9.37
C GLN A 66 0.11 1.84 9.41
N GLY A 67 0.34 0.94 10.35
CA GLY A 67 -0.50 -0.24 10.55
C GLY A 67 -1.88 0.07 11.15
N VAL A 68 -1.99 1.12 11.96
CA VAL A 68 -3.27 1.55 12.56
C VAL A 68 -4.14 2.33 11.57
N ALA A 69 -3.53 3.08 10.66
CA ALA A 69 -4.23 3.96 9.73
C ALA A 69 -5.31 3.24 8.88
N PRO A 70 -5.08 2.07 8.28
CA PRO A 70 -6.10 1.34 7.52
C PRO A 70 -7.30 0.87 8.36
N VAL A 71 -7.12 0.73 9.67
CA VAL A 71 -8.22 0.40 10.60
C VAL A 71 -9.00 1.65 10.96
N ALA A 72 -8.30 2.70 11.35
CA ALA A 72 -8.91 3.94 11.85
C ALA A 72 -9.59 4.75 10.73
N ALA A 73 -9.00 4.78 9.52
CA ALA A 73 -9.47 5.62 8.44
C ALA A 73 -10.89 5.28 7.94
N PRO A 74 -11.28 4.01 7.70
CA PRO A 74 -12.65 3.68 7.31
C PRO A 74 -13.68 4.01 8.40
N LEU A 75 -13.33 3.78 9.67
CA LEU A 75 -14.23 4.06 10.80
C LEU A 75 -14.46 5.57 10.96
N ALA A 76 -13.38 6.35 10.99
CA ALA A 76 -13.48 7.80 11.06
C ALA A 76 -14.13 8.40 9.80
N GLY A 77 -13.77 7.88 8.62
CA GLY A 77 -14.32 8.32 7.34
C GLY A 77 -15.83 8.08 7.24
N GLY A 78 -16.32 6.92 7.71
CA GLY A 78 -17.75 6.61 7.74
C GLY A 78 -18.55 7.65 8.54
N VAL A 79 -18.10 7.95 9.75
CA VAL A 79 -18.74 8.98 10.60
C VAL A 79 -18.72 10.37 9.93
N VAL A 80 -17.59 10.76 9.33
CA VAL A 80 -17.49 12.06 8.66
C VAL A 80 -18.41 12.14 7.43
N VAL A 81 -18.50 11.05 6.65
CA VAL A 81 -19.40 11.00 5.48
C VAL A 81 -20.86 11.15 5.90
N GLU A 82 -21.28 10.48 6.98
CA GLU A 82 -22.64 10.56 7.50
C GLU A 82 -22.99 11.98 7.98
N LEU A 83 -22.05 12.67 8.64
CA LEU A 83 -22.30 14.00 9.22
C LEU A 83 -22.11 15.15 8.23
N MET A 84 -21.16 15.06 7.32
CA MET A 84 -20.69 16.19 6.49
C MET A 84 -20.64 15.87 4.99
N GLY A 85 -21.00 14.66 4.60
CA GLY A 85 -20.88 14.17 3.23
C GLY A 85 -19.41 13.98 2.77
N TRP A 86 -19.22 13.59 1.51
CA TRP A 86 -17.89 13.30 0.97
C TRP A 86 -16.94 14.53 0.95
N ARG A 87 -17.48 15.75 0.79
CA ARG A 87 -16.69 16.98 0.86
C ARG A 87 -16.14 17.24 2.26
N GLY A 88 -16.89 16.87 3.29
CA GLY A 88 -16.45 16.94 4.68
C GLY A 88 -15.20 16.09 4.96
N VAL A 89 -15.09 14.94 4.32
CA VAL A 89 -13.88 14.11 4.43
C VAL A 89 -12.64 14.86 3.95
N PHE A 90 -12.71 15.52 2.80
CA PHE A 90 -11.60 16.35 2.31
C PHE A 90 -11.33 17.55 3.21
N GLY A 91 -12.37 18.16 3.79
CA GLY A 91 -12.23 19.25 4.77
C GLY A 91 -11.44 18.81 6.01
N VAL A 92 -11.79 17.65 6.59
CA VAL A 92 -11.07 17.08 7.75
C VAL A 92 -9.63 16.72 7.37
N LEU A 93 -9.41 16.11 6.21
CA LEU A 93 -8.07 15.79 5.71
C LEU A 93 -7.24 17.07 5.45
N ALA A 94 -7.84 18.13 4.91
CA ALA A 94 -7.18 19.41 4.70
C ALA A 94 -6.77 20.04 6.04
N GLY A 95 -7.65 20.02 7.03
CA GLY A 95 -7.35 20.49 8.38
C GLY A 95 -6.18 19.73 9.01
N ALA A 96 -6.16 18.40 8.89
CA ALA A 96 -5.06 17.58 9.34
C ALA A 96 -3.75 17.86 8.58
N ALA A 97 -3.81 18.04 7.26
CA ALA A 97 -2.65 18.37 6.43
C ALA A 97 -2.07 19.76 6.77
N VAL A 98 -2.90 20.76 7.00
CA VAL A 98 -2.49 22.10 7.45
C VAL A 98 -1.84 22.01 8.84
N LEU A 99 -2.43 21.26 9.76
CA LEU A 99 -1.84 21.06 11.09
C LEU A 99 -0.46 20.42 10.99
N LEU A 100 -0.32 19.36 10.20
CA LEU A 100 0.97 18.70 9.98
C LEU A 100 1.99 19.63 9.32
N TRP A 101 1.57 20.46 8.37
CA TRP A 101 2.42 21.48 7.76
C TRP A 101 2.90 22.52 8.78
N LEU A 102 2.01 23.03 9.63
CA LEU A 102 2.36 23.96 10.70
C LEU A 102 3.33 23.32 11.72
N LEU A 103 3.08 22.08 12.13
CA LEU A 103 3.99 21.34 12.99
C LEU A 103 5.37 21.14 12.34
N ALA A 104 5.39 20.82 11.04
CA ALA A 104 6.64 20.69 10.30
C ALA A 104 7.39 22.04 10.23
N LEU A 105 6.69 23.14 10.01
CA LEU A 105 7.25 24.48 9.97
C LEU A 105 7.88 24.90 11.33
N LEU A 106 7.24 24.53 12.42
CA LEU A 106 7.67 24.90 13.76
C LEU A 106 8.80 24.01 14.31
N PHE A 107 8.76 22.71 14.02
CA PHE A 107 9.62 21.72 14.67
C PHE A 107 10.68 21.09 13.76
N VAL A 108 10.48 21.11 12.42
CA VAL A 108 11.44 20.48 11.50
C VAL A 108 12.42 21.52 10.99
N ARG A 109 13.64 21.46 11.51
CA ARG A 109 14.77 22.25 10.97
C ARG A 109 15.46 21.47 9.86
N GLU A 110 16.03 22.17 8.86
CA GLU A 110 16.83 21.57 7.79
C GLU A 110 17.93 20.67 8.40
N SER A 111 17.94 19.39 7.99
CA SER A 111 18.84 18.39 8.57
C SER A 111 20.07 18.11 7.72
N LEU A 112 20.07 18.48 6.42
CA LEU A 112 21.13 18.15 5.50
C LEU A 112 22.13 19.33 5.37
N PRO A 113 23.39 19.20 5.87
CA PRO A 113 24.42 20.19 5.70
C PRO A 113 24.68 20.46 4.20
N PRO A 114 25.00 21.71 3.82
CA PRO A 114 25.27 22.08 2.41
C PRO A 114 26.31 21.18 1.73
N ASP A 115 27.35 20.79 2.47
CA ASP A 115 28.46 19.98 1.99
C ASP A 115 28.11 18.52 1.67
N ARG A 116 27.00 18.03 2.20
CA ARG A 116 26.48 16.67 1.95
C ARG A 116 25.35 16.62 0.93
N ARG A 117 24.95 17.77 0.39
CA ARG A 117 23.99 17.84 -0.70
C ARG A 117 24.64 17.30 -1.96
N GLN A 118 24.39 16.02 -2.24
CA GLN A 118 24.87 15.43 -3.49
C GLN A 118 24.24 16.19 -4.66
N ALA A 119 25.07 16.72 -5.53
CA ALA A 119 24.68 17.28 -6.82
C ALA A 119 24.29 16.15 -7.82
N GLY A 120 23.61 15.12 -7.35
CA GLY A 120 23.07 14.05 -8.16
C GLY A 120 21.83 14.56 -8.87
N GLY A 121 21.99 15.00 -10.12
CA GLY A 121 20.86 15.38 -10.96
C GLY A 121 19.89 14.20 -11.18
N LEU A 122 18.71 14.49 -11.71
CA LEU A 122 17.68 13.50 -12.05
C LEU A 122 18.26 12.31 -12.85
N GLY A 123 19.26 12.55 -13.70
CA GLY A 123 19.94 11.50 -14.46
C GLY A 123 20.68 10.47 -13.59
N ALA A 124 21.34 10.89 -12.51
CA ALA A 124 22.02 9.97 -11.59
C ALA A 124 21.01 9.13 -10.81
N LEU A 125 19.89 9.71 -10.40
CA LEU A 125 18.79 9.00 -9.75
C LEU A 125 18.20 7.94 -10.69
N LEU A 126 17.88 8.32 -11.91
CA LEU A 126 17.32 7.41 -12.92
C LEU A 126 18.30 6.28 -13.26
N ALA A 127 19.59 6.57 -13.38
CA ALA A 127 20.61 5.55 -13.59
C ALA A 127 20.70 4.56 -12.42
N ALA A 128 20.63 5.04 -11.18
CA ALA A 128 20.61 4.19 -9.99
C ALA A 128 19.34 3.33 -9.93
N MET A 129 18.16 3.90 -10.25
CA MET A 129 16.91 3.15 -10.34
C MET A 129 16.97 2.06 -11.41
N MET A 130 17.50 2.38 -12.60
CA MET A 130 17.67 1.40 -13.68
C MET A 130 18.65 0.29 -13.32
N ALA A 131 19.72 0.62 -12.58
CA ALA A 131 20.66 -0.39 -12.09
C ALA A 131 20.00 -1.40 -11.15
N VAL A 132 19.17 -0.93 -10.23
CA VAL A 132 18.42 -1.77 -9.29
C VAL A 132 17.35 -2.59 -10.03
N LEU A 133 16.63 -2.01 -10.98
CA LEU A 133 15.60 -2.68 -11.79
C LEU A 133 16.17 -3.77 -12.72
N ARG A 134 17.43 -3.70 -13.10
CA ARG A 134 18.13 -4.75 -13.89
C ARG A 134 18.34 -6.03 -13.08
N ASN A 135 18.31 -5.97 -11.75
CA ASN A 135 18.39 -7.15 -10.92
C ASN A 135 17.04 -7.90 -10.96
N ARG A 136 17.02 -9.05 -11.61
CA ARG A 136 15.81 -9.87 -11.81
C ARG A 136 15.12 -10.27 -10.52
N ARG A 137 15.90 -10.57 -9.46
CA ARG A 137 15.34 -10.96 -8.17
C ARG A 137 14.67 -9.78 -7.49
N PHE A 138 15.36 -8.62 -7.49
CA PHE A 138 14.79 -7.39 -6.99
C PHE A 138 13.47 -7.05 -7.70
N LEU A 139 13.47 -7.09 -9.03
CA LEU A 139 12.28 -6.82 -9.82
C LEU A 139 11.16 -7.81 -9.53
N GLY A 140 11.47 -9.10 -9.39
CA GLY A 140 10.49 -10.13 -9.05
C GLY A 140 9.80 -9.85 -7.71
N TYR A 141 10.55 -9.48 -6.67
CA TYR A 141 9.96 -9.13 -5.39
C TYR A 141 9.18 -7.82 -5.43
N CYS A 142 9.64 -6.81 -6.16
CA CYS A 142 8.89 -5.56 -6.37
C CYS A 142 7.55 -5.81 -7.09
N LEU A 143 7.55 -6.64 -8.12
CA LEU A 143 6.32 -7.03 -8.82
C LEU A 143 5.39 -7.83 -7.90
N ALA A 144 5.93 -8.75 -7.09
CA ALA A 144 5.13 -9.50 -6.12
C ALA A 144 4.43 -8.59 -5.10
N ILE A 145 5.10 -7.54 -4.63
CA ILE A 145 4.53 -6.52 -3.76
C ILE A 145 3.46 -5.71 -4.51
N GLY A 146 3.81 -5.16 -5.67
CA GLY A 146 2.92 -4.28 -6.43
C GLY A 146 1.63 -4.96 -6.88
N PHE A 147 1.72 -6.17 -7.41
CA PHE A 147 0.55 -6.95 -7.82
C PHE A 147 -0.23 -7.51 -6.63
N GLY A 148 0.43 -7.85 -5.51
CA GLY A 148 -0.26 -8.22 -4.27
C GLY A 148 -1.11 -7.06 -3.74
N LEU A 149 -0.56 -5.84 -3.73
CA LEU A 149 -1.33 -4.62 -3.43
C LEU A 149 -2.39 -4.34 -4.50
N GLY A 150 -2.14 -4.67 -5.77
CA GLY A 150 -3.13 -4.59 -6.83
C GLY A 150 -4.39 -5.38 -6.51
N ALA A 151 -4.26 -6.61 -6.02
CA ALA A 151 -5.40 -7.41 -5.55
C ALA A 151 -6.15 -6.74 -4.39
N MET A 152 -5.43 -6.12 -3.43
CA MET A 152 -6.04 -5.35 -2.35
C MET A 152 -6.74 -4.08 -2.86
N PHE A 153 -6.14 -3.32 -3.76
CA PHE A 153 -6.78 -2.13 -4.32
C PHE A 153 -8.01 -2.47 -5.16
N ALA A 154 -8.00 -3.60 -5.89
CA ALA A 154 -9.18 -4.12 -6.56
C ALA A 154 -10.29 -4.44 -5.54
N TYR A 155 -9.94 -5.14 -4.43
CA TYR A 155 -10.85 -5.38 -3.32
C TYR A 155 -11.42 -4.06 -2.77
N ILE A 156 -10.58 -3.08 -2.45
CA ILE A 156 -11.02 -1.79 -1.89
C ILE A 156 -11.97 -1.06 -2.84
N ALA A 157 -11.70 -1.10 -4.15
CA ALA A 157 -12.52 -0.43 -5.15
C ALA A 157 -13.86 -1.13 -5.39
N GLY A 158 -13.90 -2.47 -5.40
CA GLY A 158 -15.08 -3.24 -5.77
C GLY A 158 -15.93 -3.70 -4.59
N SER A 159 -15.33 -3.94 -3.42
CA SER A 159 -16.06 -4.52 -2.28
C SER A 159 -17.22 -3.67 -1.76
N PRO A 160 -17.21 -2.32 -1.78
CA PRO A 160 -18.38 -1.54 -1.36
C PRO A 160 -19.61 -1.85 -2.20
N PHE A 161 -19.45 -1.95 -3.53
CA PHE A 161 -20.56 -2.26 -4.45
C PHE A 161 -21.08 -3.67 -4.23
N ILE A 162 -20.21 -4.66 -4.07
CA ILE A 162 -20.61 -6.04 -3.83
C ILE A 162 -21.28 -6.20 -2.47
N LEU A 163 -20.65 -5.68 -1.42
CA LEU A 163 -21.17 -5.88 -0.07
C LEU A 163 -22.42 -5.06 0.19
N GLN A 164 -22.50 -3.79 -0.23
CA GLN A 164 -23.63 -2.92 0.08
C GLN A 164 -24.77 -3.06 -0.93
N ASP A 165 -24.48 -3.08 -2.23
CA ASP A 165 -25.54 -3.07 -3.25
C ASP A 165 -26.11 -4.47 -3.52
N LEU A 166 -25.26 -5.52 -3.49
CA LEU A 166 -25.70 -6.88 -3.80
C LEU A 166 -26.20 -7.64 -2.56
N TYR A 167 -25.47 -7.52 -1.43
CA TYR A 167 -25.81 -8.28 -0.21
C TYR A 167 -26.56 -7.46 0.84
N GLY A 168 -26.65 -6.13 0.69
CA GLY A 168 -27.50 -5.24 1.49
C GLY A 168 -27.06 -4.89 2.91
N PRO A 169 -25.84 -5.23 3.40
CA PRO A 169 -25.43 -4.74 4.70
C PRO A 169 -25.20 -3.23 4.71
N SER A 170 -25.49 -2.60 5.84
CA SER A 170 -25.29 -1.16 6.01
C SER A 170 -23.82 -0.76 5.90
N ALA A 171 -23.56 0.55 5.63
CA ALA A 171 -22.21 1.12 5.61
C ALA A 171 -21.43 0.83 6.91
N GLY A 172 -22.10 0.72 8.05
CA GLY A 172 -21.48 0.33 9.31
C GLY A 172 -20.87 -1.08 9.29
N TRP A 173 -21.56 -2.06 8.71
CA TRP A 173 -21.04 -3.42 8.54
C TRP A 173 -19.83 -3.48 7.61
N TYR A 174 -19.82 -2.67 6.55
CA TYR A 174 -18.66 -2.54 5.67
C TYR A 174 -17.43 -2.01 6.45
N SER A 175 -17.63 -1.00 7.30
CA SER A 175 -16.56 -0.46 8.16
C SER A 175 -16.01 -1.51 9.12
N VAL A 176 -16.88 -2.33 9.72
CA VAL A 176 -16.46 -3.45 10.60
C VAL A 176 -15.66 -4.50 9.82
N ALA A 177 -16.12 -4.89 8.62
CA ALA A 177 -15.39 -5.83 7.77
C ALA A 177 -14.02 -5.30 7.37
N SER A 178 -13.92 -4.01 7.01
CA SER A 178 -12.65 -3.36 6.67
C SER A 178 -11.70 -3.30 7.87
N ALA A 179 -12.22 -3.01 9.06
CA ALA A 179 -11.42 -3.04 10.30
C ALA A 179 -10.92 -4.46 10.62
N ALA A 180 -11.77 -5.49 10.45
CA ALA A 180 -11.37 -6.89 10.62
C ALA A 180 -10.22 -7.27 9.67
N ASN A 181 -10.29 -6.84 8.40
CA ASN A 181 -9.23 -7.07 7.43
C ASN A 181 -7.89 -6.45 7.86
N ALA A 182 -7.91 -5.23 8.38
CA ALA A 182 -6.70 -4.57 8.87
C ALA A 182 -6.12 -5.26 10.13
N VAL A 183 -6.98 -5.76 11.01
CA VAL A 183 -6.56 -6.63 12.12
C VAL A 183 -5.93 -7.91 11.57
N GLY A 184 -6.49 -8.52 10.52
CA GLY A 184 -5.94 -9.68 9.85
C GLY A 184 -4.51 -9.46 9.33
N ILE A 185 -4.26 -8.33 8.63
CA ILE A 185 -2.91 -7.94 8.19
C ILE A 185 -1.96 -7.86 9.38
N THR A 186 -2.37 -7.18 10.44
CA THR A 186 -1.54 -6.97 11.63
C THR A 186 -1.19 -8.29 12.31
N LEU A 187 -2.18 -9.18 12.47
CA LEU A 187 -1.98 -10.51 13.06
C LEU A 187 -1.02 -11.35 12.24
N LEU A 188 -1.22 -11.44 10.92
CA LEU A 188 -0.31 -12.23 10.06
C LEU A 188 1.07 -11.59 9.94
N SER A 189 1.20 -10.26 10.01
CA SER A 189 2.51 -9.59 10.13
C SER A 189 3.21 -9.96 11.43
N ALA A 190 2.49 -9.99 12.55
CA ALA A 190 3.05 -10.40 13.85
C ALA A 190 3.45 -11.88 13.86
N VAL A 191 2.65 -12.75 13.24
CA VAL A 191 2.98 -14.17 13.04
C VAL A 191 4.24 -14.30 12.19
N SER A 192 4.31 -13.58 11.07
CA SER A 192 5.50 -13.54 10.22
C SER A 192 6.75 -13.16 11.01
N ALA A 193 6.68 -12.06 11.79
CA ALA A 193 7.80 -11.58 12.59
C ALA A 193 8.28 -12.61 13.62
N ARG A 194 7.38 -13.42 14.21
CA ARG A 194 7.73 -14.49 15.15
C ARG A 194 8.32 -15.73 14.48
N LEU A 195 7.95 -15.96 13.22
CA LEU A 195 8.44 -17.11 12.46
C LEU A 195 9.78 -16.82 11.74
N VAL A 196 10.13 -15.54 11.55
CA VAL A 196 11.45 -15.15 11.03
C VAL A 196 12.55 -15.73 11.93
N GLY A 197 13.50 -16.45 11.32
CA GLY A 197 14.54 -17.20 12.03
C GLY A 197 14.25 -18.70 12.17
N ARG A 198 12.98 -19.13 12.08
CA ARG A 198 12.59 -20.55 12.01
C ARG A 198 12.17 -20.96 10.60
N VAL A 199 11.55 -20.03 9.87
CA VAL A 199 11.05 -20.19 8.50
C VAL A 199 11.70 -19.12 7.64
N SER A 200 12.13 -19.49 6.44
CA SER A 200 12.74 -18.52 5.52
C SER A 200 11.75 -17.47 5.07
N PRO A 201 12.18 -16.21 4.88
CA PRO A 201 11.31 -15.14 4.35
C PRO A 201 10.67 -15.51 3.00
N GLN A 202 11.39 -16.27 2.16
CA GLN A 202 10.86 -16.77 0.89
C GLN A 202 9.68 -17.74 1.10
N ALA A 203 9.76 -18.64 2.07
CA ALA A 203 8.67 -19.57 2.37
C ALA A 203 7.44 -18.83 2.91
N LEU A 204 7.64 -17.85 3.81
CA LEU A 204 6.55 -17.00 4.32
C LEU A 204 5.89 -16.19 3.21
N LEU A 205 6.68 -15.60 2.29
CA LEU A 205 6.19 -14.92 1.12
C LEU A 205 5.35 -15.84 0.24
N CYS A 206 5.86 -17.03 -0.10
CA CYS A 206 5.14 -18.00 -0.92
C CYS A 206 3.83 -18.46 -0.25
N THR A 207 3.84 -18.68 1.05
CA THR A 207 2.62 -19.02 1.81
C THR A 207 1.58 -17.91 1.72
N GLY A 208 2.00 -16.65 1.91
CA GLY A 208 1.12 -15.50 1.76
C GLY A 208 0.53 -15.40 0.35
N GLN A 209 1.34 -15.59 -0.70
CA GLN A 209 0.90 -15.58 -2.08
C GLN A 209 -0.09 -16.71 -2.41
N LEU A 210 0.15 -17.91 -1.89
CA LEU A 210 -0.77 -19.05 -2.06
C LEU A 210 -2.11 -18.82 -1.37
N LEU A 211 -2.11 -18.25 -0.15
CA LEU A 211 -3.35 -17.88 0.56
C LEU A 211 -4.13 -16.83 -0.23
N MET A 212 -3.45 -15.78 -0.72
CA MET A 212 -4.05 -14.73 -1.53
C MET A 212 -4.66 -15.28 -2.81
N LEU A 213 -3.89 -16.06 -3.57
CA LEU A 213 -4.32 -16.66 -4.84
C LEU A 213 -5.48 -17.64 -4.62
N GLY A 214 -5.41 -18.48 -3.58
CA GLY A 214 -6.47 -19.41 -3.22
C GLY A 214 -7.77 -18.71 -2.85
N ALA A 215 -7.68 -17.63 -2.04
CA ALA A 215 -8.86 -16.85 -1.67
C ALA A 215 -9.48 -16.13 -2.88
N ALA A 216 -8.67 -15.51 -3.73
CA ALA A 216 -9.13 -14.84 -4.95
C ALA A 216 -9.74 -15.85 -5.94
N GLY A 217 -9.12 -17.02 -6.11
CA GLY A 217 -9.63 -18.10 -6.98
C GLY A 217 -10.94 -18.70 -6.47
N ALA A 218 -11.05 -18.94 -5.16
CA ALA A 218 -12.28 -19.42 -4.55
C ALA A 218 -13.41 -18.39 -4.69
N TYR A 219 -13.13 -17.10 -4.46
CA TYR A 219 -14.11 -16.04 -4.67
C TYR A 219 -14.60 -15.99 -6.13
N LEU A 220 -13.66 -16.02 -7.09
CA LEU A 220 -14.00 -16.05 -8.52
C LEU A 220 -14.84 -17.27 -8.88
N ALA A 221 -14.51 -18.44 -8.37
CA ALA A 221 -15.28 -19.67 -8.63
C ALA A 221 -16.71 -19.57 -8.08
N LEU A 222 -16.89 -19.10 -6.84
CA LEU A 222 -18.23 -18.90 -6.25
C LEU A 222 -19.05 -17.86 -7.03
N ALA A 223 -18.42 -16.77 -7.44
CA ALA A 223 -19.05 -15.75 -8.26
C ALA A 223 -19.49 -16.28 -9.64
N ALA A 224 -18.61 -17.05 -10.32
CA ALA A 224 -18.89 -17.62 -11.64
C ALA A 224 -20.00 -18.69 -11.58
N LEU A 225 -20.12 -19.43 -10.48
CA LEU A 225 -21.16 -20.44 -10.27
C LEU A 225 -22.49 -19.84 -9.77
N GLY A 226 -22.54 -18.55 -9.45
CA GLY A 226 -23.72 -17.90 -8.88
C GLY A 226 -24.09 -18.43 -7.48
N THR A 227 -23.13 -19.03 -6.77
CA THR A 227 -23.31 -19.60 -5.42
C THR A 227 -22.70 -18.74 -4.34
N GLY A 228 -22.39 -17.47 -4.67
CA GLY A 228 -21.81 -16.48 -3.75
C GLY A 228 -22.73 -16.24 -2.55
N SER A 229 -22.13 -15.99 -1.39
CA SER A 229 -22.84 -15.59 -0.18
C SER A 229 -22.05 -14.51 0.54
N LEU A 230 -22.75 -13.65 1.30
CA LEU A 230 -22.12 -12.61 2.10
C LEU A 230 -21.02 -13.19 3.02
N ALA A 231 -21.31 -14.27 3.73
CA ALA A 231 -20.35 -14.90 4.63
C ALA A 231 -19.12 -15.44 3.88
N GLY A 232 -19.31 -16.07 2.72
CA GLY A 232 -18.24 -16.53 1.85
C GLY A 232 -17.37 -15.40 1.35
N ALA A 233 -17.99 -14.32 0.85
CA ALA A 233 -17.28 -13.13 0.40
C ALA A 233 -16.44 -12.49 1.52
N LEU A 234 -17.02 -12.30 2.70
CA LEU A 234 -16.33 -11.72 3.87
C LEU A 234 -15.11 -12.55 4.29
N VAL A 235 -15.24 -13.88 4.36
CA VAL A 235 -14.13 -14.76 4.74
C VAL A 235 -13.04 -14.74 3.69
N LEU A 236 -13.38 -14.81 2.41
CA LEU A 236 -12.41 -14.83 1.32
C LEU A 236 -11.69 -13.49 1.19
N PHE A 237 -12.40 -12.37 1.34
CA PHE A 237 -11.78 -11.04 1.40
C PHE A 237 -10.86 -10.89 2.61
N PHE A 238 -11.26 -11.41 3.77
CA PHE A 238 -10.41 -11.41 4.96
C PHE A 238 -9.12 -12.20 4.72
N VAL A 239 -9.18 -13.40 4.18
CA VAL A 239 -7.99 -14.22 3.89
C VAL A 239 -7.09 -13.52 2.86
N LEU A 240 -7.67 -12.98 1.77
CA LEU A 240 -6.95 -12.26 0.74
C LEU A 240 -6.17 -11.07 1.32
N VAL A 241 -6.84 -10.22 2.08
CA VAL A 241 -6.23 -9.00 2.63
C VAL A 241 -5.26 -9.33 3.76
N ALA A 242 -5.61 -10.25 4.66
CA ALA A 242 -4.74 -10.66 5.76
C ALA A 242 -3.42 -11.27 5.26
N SER A 243 -3.43 -12.00 4.13
CA SER A 243 -2.23 -12.60 3.54
C SER A 243 -1.13 -11.58 3.21
N LEU A 244 -1.47 -10.31 3.00
CA LEU A 244 -0.50 -9.22 2.84
C LEU A 244 0.44 -9.07 4.04
N GLY A 245 -0.01 -9.45 5.23
CA GLY A 245 0.83 -9.47 6.43
C GLY A 245 2.03 -10.43 6.31
N LEU A 246 1.89 -11.51 5.53
CA LEU A 246 3.02 -12.40 5.20
C LEU A 246 3.82 -11.89 3.98
N ILE A 247 3.18 -11.19 3.07
CA ILE A 247 3.78 -10.81 1.78
C ILE A 247 4.66 -9.58 1.93
N LEU A 248 4.12 -8.46 2.43
CA LEU A 248 4.76 -7.14 2.31
C LEU A 248 6.13 -7.11 3.01
N GLY A 249 6.20 -7.51 4.28
CA GLY A 249 7.44 -7.47 5.05
C GLY A 249 8.52 -8.39 4.48
N ASN A 250 8.14 -9.62 4.13
CA ASN A 250 9.10 -10.61 3.61
C ASN A 250 9.58 -10.25 2.21
N ALA A 251 8.69 -9.82 1.31
CA ALA A 251 9.08 -9.42 -0.03
C ALA A 251 9.97 -8.16 -0.02
N THR A 252 9.67 -7.17 0.85
CA THR A 252 10.49 -5.98 1.03
C THR A 252 11.89 -6.32 1.55
N ALA A 253 11.98 -7.22 2.54
CA ALA A 253 13.27 -7.67 3.06
C ALA A 253 14.08 -8.37 1.96
N LEU A 254 13.48 -9.32 1.24
CA LEU A 254 14.13 -10.04 0.15
C LEU A 254 14.54 -9.10 -1.01
N ALA A 255 13.71 -8.14 -1.36
CA ALA A 255 14.05 -7.13 -2.37
C ALA A 255 15.25 -6.27 -1.93
N THR A 256 15.23 -5.76 -0.70
CA THR A 256 16.29 -4.90 -0.17
C THR A 256 17.64 -5.63 -0.08
N GLU A 257 17.65 -6.93 0.23
CA GLU A 257 18.85 -7.79 0.23
C GLU A 257 19.51 -7.87 -1.16
N GLN A 258 18.75 -7.67 -2.24
CA GLN A 258 19.29 -7.69 -3.61
C GLN A 258 19.98 -6.38 -4.04
N ALA A 259 19.83 -5.31 -3.26
CA ALA A 259 20.38 -3.99 -3.59
C ALA A 259 21.10 -3.33 -2.39
N PRO A 260 22.07 -3.99 -1.73
CA PRO A 260 22.73 -3.47 -0.54
C PRO A 260 23.51 -2.19 -0.81
N TYR A 261 23.96 -2.02 -2.06
CA TYR A 261 24.72 -0.84 -2.53
C TYR A 261 23.83 0.39 -2.80
N ALA A 262 22.52 0.24 -2.85
CA ALA A 262 21.57 1.28 -3.23
C ALA A 262 20.27 1.21 -2.40
N ALA A 263 20.36 0.98 -1.10
CA ALA A 263 19.20 0.75 -0.22
C ALA A 263 18.16 1.88 -0.29
N GLY A 264 18.58 3.14 -0.36
CA GLY A 264 17.69 4.30 -0.53
C GLY A 264 16.92 4.26 -1.86
N THR A 265 17.62 3.99 -2.97
CA THR A 265 17.01 3.85 -4.30
C THR A 265 16.07 2.64 -4.34
N ALA A 266 16.46 1.51 -3.73
CA ALA A 266 15.63 0.32 -3.62
C ALA A 266 14.30 0.64 -2.90
N ALA A 267 14.35 1.36 -1.79
CA ALA A 267 13.15 1.77 -1.05
C ALA A 267 12.21 2.65 -1.89
N VAL A 268 12.76 3.57 -2.70
CA VAL A 268 11.96 4.40 -3.62
C VAL A 268 11.29 3.55 -4.70
N VAL A 269 12.03 2.59 -5.29
CA VAL A 269 11.49 1.70 -6.34
C VAL A 269 10.42 0.78 -5.78
N ILE A 270 10.64 0.21 -4.58
CA ILE A 270 9.63 -0.62 -3.89
C ILE A 270 8.37 0.20 -3.64
N GLY A 271 8.50 1.40 -3.05
CA GLY A 271 7.34 2.26 -2.79
C GLY A 271 6.62 2.69 -4.06
N ALA A 272 7.34 2.98 -5.15
CA ALA A 272 6.74 3.25 -6.45
C ALA A 272 5.95 2.04 -6.98
N ALA A 273 6.52 0.83 -6.91
CA ALA A 273 5.86 -0.40 -7.34
C ALA A 273 4.60 -0.66 -6.50
N GLU A 274 4.65 -0.46 -5.18
CA GLU A 274 3.52 -0.60 -4.26
C GLU A 274 2.30 0.20 -4.73
N TYR A 275 2.49 1.48 -5.01
CA TYR A 275 1.37 2.37 -5.29
C TYR A 275 1.04 2.50 -6.77
N LEU A 276 2.03 2.52 -7.68
CA LEU A 276 1.76 2.66 -9.13
C LEU A 276 1.08 1.40 -9.68
N ILE A 277 1.64 0.22 -9.40
CA ILE A 277 1.05 -1.03 -9.86
C ILE A 277 -0.29 -1.24 -9.16
N GLY A 278 -0.34 -1.06 -7.82
CA GLY A 278 -1.56 -1.21 -7.05
C GLY A 278 -2.70 -0.35 -7.57
N ALA A 279 -2.45 0.95 -7.79
CA ALA A 279 -3.47 1.89 -8.27
C ALA A 279 -4.04 1.56 -9.66
N MET A 280 -3.29 0.86 -10.50
CA MET A 280 -3.77 0.45 -11.84
C MET A 280 -4.93 -0.56 -11.77
N PHE A 281 -5.05 -1.30 -10.66
CA PHE A 281 -6.07 -2.34 -10.53
C PHE A 281 -7.45 -1.81 -10.10
N ALA A 282 -7.51 -0.69 -9.40
CA ALA A 282 -8.78 -0.09 -8.97
C ALA A 282 -9.72 0.26 -10.15
N PRO A 283 -9.27 0.93 -11.23
CA PRO A 283 -10.10 1.20 -12.40
C PRO A 283 -10.51 -0.06 -13.17
N LEU A 284 -9.68 -1.12 -13.18
CA LEU A 284 -9.97 -2.34 -13.93
C LEU A 284 -11.23 -3.05 -13.43
N VAL A 285 -11.54 -2.92 -12.16
CA VAL A 285 -12.79 -3.48 -11.58
C VAL A 285 -14.02 -2.86 -12.23
N GLY A 286 -13.97 -1.55 -12.54
CA GLY A 286 -15.08 -0.83 -13.19
C GLY A 286 -15.31 -1.18 -14.66
N LEU A 287 -14.33 -1.75 -15.37
CA LEU A 287 -14.46 -2.09 -16.79
C LEU A 287 -15.47 -3.22 -17.05
N GLY A 288 -15.72 -4.08 -16.07
CA GLY A 288 -16.70 -5.16 -16.16
C GLY A 288 -18.15 -4.76 -15.86
N GLY A 289 -18.42 -3.47 -15.66
CA GLY A 289 -19.72 -2.96 -15.21
C GLY A 289 -19.83 -2.93 -13.68
N THR A 290 -20.69 -2.04 -13.17
CA THR A 290 -20.94 -1.91 -11.74
C THR A 290 -21.72 -3.13 -11.24
N GLY A 291 -21.18 -3.83 -10.24
CA GLY A 291 -21.93 -4.87 -9.49
C GLY A 291 -21.72 -6.32 -9.95
N THR A 292 -20.71 -6.63 -10.79
CA THR A 292 -20.42 -8.04 -11.12
C THR A 292 -19.33 -8.60 -10.21
N GLU A 293 -19.70 -9.57 -9.35
CA GLU A 293 -18.76 -10.33 -8.52
C GLU A 293 -17.66 -10.97 -9.35
N VAL A 294 -17.99 -11.43 -10.55
CA VAL A 294 -17.06 -12.08 -11.49
C VAL A 294 -15.95 -11.12 -11.94
N SER A 295 -16.28 -9.86 -12.26
CA SER A 295 -15.28 -8.87 -12.66
C SER A 295 -14.28 -8.59 -11.53
N LEU A 296 -14.78 -8.38 -10.31
CA LEU A 296 -13.93 -8.21 -9.13
C LEU A 296 -13.06 -9.45 -8.90
N GLY A 297 -13.67 -10.64 -8.95
CA GLY A 297 -12.97 -11.91 -8.78
C GLY A 297 -11.85 -12.11 -9.81
N LEU A 298 -12.11 -11.82 -11.09
CA LEU A 298 -11.12 -11.92 -12.17
C LEU A 298 -9.93 -10.99 -11.94
N VAL A 299 -10.19 -9.73 -11.60
CA VAL A 299 -9.14 -8.74 -11.36
C VAL A 299 -8.28 -9.14 -10.16
N MET A 300 -8.90 -9.55 -9.05
CA MET A 300 -8.16 -10.00 -7.86
C MET A 300 -7.35 -11.27 -8.15
N PHE A 301 -7.94 -12.24 -8.86
CA PHE A 301 -7.27 -13.49 -9.20
C PHE A 301 -6.08 -13.25 -10.14
N ALA A 302 -6.27 -12.46 -11.20
CA ALA A 302 -5.19 -12.13 -12.14
C ALA A 302 -4.02 -11.42 -11.44
N ALA A 303 -4.33 -10.42 -10.61
CA ALA A 303 -3.31 -9.73 -9.82
C ALA A 303 -2.56 -10.70 -8.89
N SER A 304 -3.29 -11.55 -8.14
CA SER A 304 -2.70 -12.52 -7.23
C SER A 304 -1.85 -13.57 -7.96
N ALA A 305 -2.27 -14.01 -9.14
CA ALA A 305 -1.53 -14.97 -9.97
C ALA A 305 -0.20 -14.38 -10.45
N VAL A 306 -0.22 -13.14 -10.96
CA VAL A 306 1.01 -12.45 -11.38
C VAL A 306 1.93 -12.21 -10.17
N ALA A 307 1.38 -11.82 -9.01
CA ALA A 307 2.16 -11.64 -7.79
C ALA A 307 2.85 -12.94 -7.34
N ALA A 308 2.14 -14.08 -7.39
CA ALA A 308 2.69 -15.38 -7.04
C ALA A 308 3.80 -15.82 -8.02
N LEU A 309 3.57 -15.66 -9.33
CA LEU A 309 4.57 -15.96 -10.34
C LEU A 309 5.82 -15.08 -10.19
N ALA A 310 5.64 -13.79 -9.91
CA ALA A 310 6.73 -12.84 -9.69
C ALA A 310 7.56 -13.22 -8.44
N ALA A 311 6.90 -13.64 -7.35
CA ALA A 311 7.58 -14.11 -6.14
C ALA A 311 8.42 -15.38 -6.39
N LEU A 312 7.90 -16.33 -7.18
CA LEU A 312 8.61 -17.53 -7.58
C LEU A 312 9.81 -17.19 -8.49
N TRP A 313 9.61 -16.28 -9.44
CA TRP A 313 10.66 -15.83 -10.34
C TRP A 313 11.79 -15.11 -9.59
N GLY A 314 11.46 -14.25 -8.62
CA GLY A 314 12.43 -13.61 -7.72
C GLY A 314 13.22 -14.63 -6.88
N GLY A 315 12.60 -15.75 -6.48
CA GLY A 315 13.23 -16.80 -5.71
C GLY A 315 14.06 -17.80 -6.51
N ALA A 316 13.89 -17.90 -7.83
CA ALA A 316 14.41 -18.97 -8.69
C ALA A 316 15.89 -18.84 -9.14
N GLY A 317 16.68 -17.88 -8.63
CA GLY A 317 18.09 -17.76 -9.04
C GLY A 317 19.03 -18.62 -8.19
N PRO A 318 20.26 -18.94 -8.68
CA PRO A 318 21.26 -19.65 -7.89
C PRO A 318 21.55 -18.85 -6.61
N ARG A 319 21.55 -19.53 -5.47
CA ARG A 319 22.05 -18.95 -4.22
C ARG A 319 23.54 -18.71 -4.40
N GLU A 320 23.98 -17.46 -4.52
CA GLU A 320 25.39 -17.16 -4.34
C GLU A 320 25.80 -17.68 -2.96
N ASN A 321 26.64 -18.73 -2.95
CA ASN A 321 27.26 -19.22 -1.74
C ASN A 321 28.01 -18.07 -1.09
N ARG A 322 27.48 -17.55 0.02
CA ARG A 322 28.26 -16.73 0.93
C ARG A 322 29.29 -17.66 1.57
N SER A 323 30.49 -17.74 0.97
CA SER A 323 31.70 -18.20 1.64
C SER A 323 32.24 -17.10 2.54
#